data_0540398eb70e920430526d92fb2edf00
#
_entry.id   0540398eb70e920430526d92fb2edf00
#
_cell.length_a   1.000
_cell.length_b   1.000
_cell.length_c   1.000
_cell.angle_alpha   90.00
_cell.angle_beta   90.00
_cell.angle_gamma   90.00
#
_symmetry.space_group_name_H-M   'P 1'
#
loop_
_entity.id
_entity.type
_entity.pdbx_description
1 polymer ?
#
loop_
_entity_poly.entity_id
_entity_poly.type
_entity_poly.pdbx_seq_one_letter_code
_entity_poly.pdbx_strand_id
1 'polypeptide(L)'
;MDEVGVLTALVEEYSPSGHEGDAVQRFIEVSRSLGFTAHADAVGNGIARIGEGRPSIMFLGHIDTVEGRLPVRLDGDRLHGRGACDAKGALAAALVAAHRHDGPGEIVVVGAV
;
A
#
# COMPACT_ATOMS: atom_id res chain seq x y z
N MET A 1 -5.89 -9.40 -8.40
CA MET A 1 -5.41 -9.52 -7.00
C MET A 1 -6.50 -8.98 -6.09
N ASP A 2 -6.91 -9.76 -5.12
CA ASP A 2 -7.94 -9.35 -4.16
C ASP A 2 -7.32 -8.62 -2.95
N GLU A 3 -8.16 -8.18 -2.03
CA GLU A 3 -7.72 -7.43 -0.86
C GLU A 3 -6.72 -8.21 0.01
N VAL A 4 -6.90 -9.52 0.13
CA VAL A 4 -5.99 -10.37 0.90
C VAL A 4 -4.63 -10.45 0.21
N GLY A 5 -4.63 -10.59 -1.11
CA GLY A 5 -3.41 -10.61 -1.91
C GLY A 5 -2.64 -9.30 -1.83
N VAL A 6 -3.33 -8.16 -1.90
CA VAL A 6 -2.70 -6.84 -1.78
C VAL A 6 -2.06 -6.67 -0.40
N LEU A 7 -2.79 -6.97 0.66
CA LEU A 7 -2.27 -6.85 2.01
C LEU A 7 -1.08 -7.79 2.25
N THR A 8 -1.19 -9.04 1.82
CA THR A 8 -0.12 -10.03 1.97
C THR A 8 1.15 -9.57 1.27
N ALA A 9 1.03 -9.06 0.05
CA ALA A 9 2.17 -8.55 -0.71
C ALA A 9 2.90 -7.42 0.03
N LEU A 10 2.17 -6.50 0.64
CA LEU A 10 2.77 -5.41 1.40
C LEU A 10 3.41 -5.90 2.70
N VAL A 11 2.76 -6.81 3.40
CA VAL A 11 3.25 -7.32 4.68
C VAL A 11 4.50 -8.20 4.50
N GLU A 12 4.61 -8.91 3.39
CA GLU A 12 5.78 -9.74 3.07
C GLU A 12 7.09 -8.93 2.98
N GLU A 13 7.00 -7.63 2.68
CA GLU A 13 8.17 -6.77 2.59
C GLU A 13 8.41 -6.06 3.93
N TYR A 14 9.25 -6.66 4.78
CA TYR A 14 9.62 -6.07 6.06
C TYR A 14 10.24 -4.69 5.87
N SER A 15 9.71 -3.68 6.54
CA SER A 15 10.07 -2.28 6.29
C SER A 15 10.18 -1.46 7.59
N PRO A 16 11.16 -1.76 8.45
CA PRO A 16 11.36 -0.93 9.63
C PRO A 16 11.75 0.48 9.22
N SER A 17 11.41 1.46 10.05
CA SER A 17 11.68 2.88 9.77
C SER A 17 13.14 3.10 9.35
N GLY A 18 13.34 3.78 8.23
CA GLY A 18 14.65 4.00 7.62
C GLY A 18 15.08 2.93 6.60
N HIS A 19 14.31 1.84 6.46
CA HIS A 19 14.62 0.73 5.55
C HIS A 19 13.38 0.30 4.78
N GLU A 20 12.69 1.27 4.15
CA GLU A 20 11.40 1.04 3.51
C GLU A 20 11.48 0.75 2.01
N GLY A 21 12.68 0.78 1.41
CA GLY A 21 12.82 0.73 -0.05
C GLY A 21 12.13 -0.45 -0.73
N ASP A 22 12.29 -1.65 -0.18
CA ASP A 22 11.67 -2.86 -0.76
C ASP A 22 10.14 -2.82 -0.65
N ALA A 23 9.62 -2.31 0.45
CA ALA A 23 8.17 -2.17 0.64
C ALA A 23 7.59 -1.13 -0.30
N VAL A 24 8.29 -0.01 -0.52
CA VAL A 24 7.87 1.01 -1.48
C VAL A 24 7.86 0.44 -2.89
N GLN A 25 8.88 -0.32 -3.26
CA GLN A 25 8.94 -0.97 -4.57
C GLN A 25 7.78 -1.96 -4.75
N ARG A 26 7.47 -2.74 -3.73
CA ARG A 26 6.34 -3.66 -3.77
C ARG A 26 5.01 -2.92 -3.88
N PHE A 27 4.85 -1.83 -3.13
CA PHE A 27 3.69 -0.95 -3.23
C PHE A 27 3.49 -0.46 -4.66
N ILE A 28 4.57 -0.03 -5.32
CA ILE A 28 4.53 0.43 -6.72
C ILE A 28 4.09 -0.70 -7.65
N GLU A 29 4.68 -1.88 -7.51
CA GLU A 29 4.34 -3.04 -8.35
C GLU A 29 2.87 -3.45 -8.19
N VAL A 30 2.40 -3.55 -6.96
CA VAL A 30 1.01 -3.89 -6.65
C VAL A 30 0.05 -2.84 -7.21
N SER A 31 0.37 -1.57 -7.01
CA SER A 31 -0.45 -0.46 -7.51
C SER A 31 -0.57 -0.50 -9.03
N ARG A 32 0.55 -0.71 -9.72
CA ARG A 32 0.53 -0.82 -11.19
C ARG A 32 -0.31 -2.01 -11.66
N SER A 33 -0.25 -3.13 -10.96
CA SER A 33 -1.07 -4.31 -11.29
C SER A 33 -2.56 -4.05 -11.14
N LEU A 34 -2.93 -3.09 -10.29
CA LEU A 34 -4.32 -2.67 -10.06
C LEU A 34 -4.76 -1.52 -10.98
N GLY A 35 -3.91 -1.11 -11.91
CA GLY A 35 -4.24 -0.07 -12.88
C GLY A 35 -3.84 1.35 -12.49
N PHE A 36 -3.12 1.53 -11.38
CA PHE A 36 -2.59 2.85 -10.99
C PHE A 36 -1.36 3.20 -11.81
N THR A 37 -1.12 4.50 -12.01
CA THR A 37 0.23 4.99 -12.28
C THR A 37 0.92 5.15 -10.93
N ALA A 38 2.13 4.64 -10.80
CA ALA A 38 2.81 4.65 -9.51
C ALA A 38 4.31 4.86 -9.68
N HIS A 39 4.89 5.58 -8.74
CA HIS A 39 6.34 5.88 -8.72
C HIS A 39 6.77 6.22 -7.29
N ALA A 40 8.07 6.25 -7.06
CA ALA A 40 8.65 6.79 -5.85
C ALA A 40 9.03 8.26 -6.09
N ASP A 41 8.78 9.12 -5.10
CA ASP A 41 9.24 10.50 -5.18
C ASP A 41 10.70 10.63 -4.72
N ALA A 42 11.22 11.86 -4.70
CA ALA A 42 12.63 12.11 -4.36
C ALA A 42 12.99 11.73 -2.92
N VAL A 43 12.02 11.70 -2.02
CA VAL A 43 12.20 11.30 -0.61
C VAL A 43 12.11 9.79 -0.44
N GLY A 44 11.45 9.11 -1.36
CA GLY A 44 11.25 7.67 -1.31
C GLY A 44 9.82 7.25 -0.98
N ASN A 45 8.88 8.19 -0.89
CA ASN A 45 7.47 7.86 -0.72
C ASN A 45 6.92 7.17 -1.96
N GLY A 46 6.07 6.16 -1.77
CA GLY A 46 5.34 5.55 -2.87
C GLY A 46 4.08 6.36 -3.18
N ILE A 47 3.92 6.76 -4.43
CA ILE A 47 2.78 7.57 -4.89
C ILE A 47 2.03 6.78 -5.94
N ALA A 48 0.77 6.49 -5.72
CA ALA A 48 -0.09 5.78 -6.67
C ALA A 48 -1.31 6.64 -7.00
N ARG A 49 -1.61 6.81 -8.29
CA ARG A 49 -2.73 7.62 -8.77
C ARG A 49 -3.62 6.82 -9.70
N ILE A 50 -4.93 7.00 -9.55
CA ILE A 50 -5.92 6.40 -10.45
C ILE A 50 -7.05 7.40 -10.68
N GLY A 51 -7.61 7.40 -11.90
CA GLY A 51 -8.63 8.36 -12.30
C GLY A 51 -8.03 9.69 -12.70
N GLU A 52 -8.91 10.65 -13.05
CA GLU A 52 -8.48 11.98 -13.46
C GLU A 52 -9.59 13.00 -13.20
N GLY A 53 -9.19 14.27 -13.16
CA GLY A 53 -10.14 15.35 -12.95
C GLY A 53 -10.47 15.58 -11.48
N ARG A 54 -11.63 16.18 -11.25
CA ARG A 54 -12.09 16.55 -9.90
C ARG A 54 -13.34 15.78 -9.53
N PRO A 55 -13.57 15.55 -8.23
CA PRO A 55 -12.71 15.91 -7.10
C PRO A 55 -11.44 15.05 -7.03
N SER A 56 -10.47 15.46 -6.21
CA SER A 56 -9.26 14.70 -5.93
C SER A 56 -9.23 14.34 -4.44
N ILE A 57 -8.98 13.07 -4.14
CA ILE A 57 -8.90 12.56 -2.77
C ILE A 57 -7.54 11.92 -2.58
N MET A 58 -6.89 12.22 -1.45
CA MET A 58 -5.62 11.58 -1.09
C MET A 58 -5.79 10.77 0.17
N PHE A 59 -5.35 9.51 0.11
CA PHE A 59 -5.17 8.66 1.28
C PHE A 59 -3.67 8.61 1.59
N LEU A 60 -3.29 9.11 2.75
CA LEU A 60 -1.90 9.16 3.19
C LEU A 60 -1.71 8.23 4.37
N GLY A 61 -0.93 7.18 4.18
CA GLY A 61 -0.58 6.26 5.24
C GLY A 61 0.91 5.98 5.23
N HIS A 62 1.47 5.58 6.38
CA HIS A 62 2.87 5.22 6.43
C HIS A 62 3.10 3.77 6.00
N ILE A 63 4.26 3.51 5.40
CA ILE A 63 4.62 2.17 4.92
C ILE A 63 5.67 1.51 5.82
N ASP A 64 6.30 2.28 6.69
CA ASP A 64 7.26 1.77 7.64
C ASP A 64 6.57 1.07 8.83
N THR A 65 7.33 0.26 9.52
CA THR A 65 6.88 -0.45 10.72
C THR A 65 7.89 -0.25 11.85
N VAL A 66 7.48 -0.62 13.06
CA VAL A 66 8.44 -0.80 14.14
C VAL A 66 9.37 -1.98 13.82
N GLU A 67 10.52 -2.03 14.47
CA GLU A 67 11.47 -3.12 14.29
C GLU A 67 10.95 -4.43 14.88
N GLY A 68 11.45 -5.52 14.34
CA GLY A 68 11.15 -6.88 14.77
C GLY A 68 10.36 -7.64 13.73
N ARG A 69 11.01 -8.62 13.10
CA ARG A 69 10.34 -9.48 12.11
C ARG A 69 9.34 -10.38 12.81
N LEU A 70 8.21 -10.57 12.15
CA LEU A 70 7.21 -11.57 12.51
C LEU A 70 6.97 -12.44 11.28
N PRO A 71 6.83 -13.76 11.44
CA PRO A 71 6.48 -14.62 10.31
C PRO A 71 5.17 -14.15 9.68
N VAL A 72 5.16 -14.06 8.35
CA VAL A 72 3.94 -13.73 7.61
C VAL A 72 3.14 -15.02 7.43
N ARG A 73 1.93 -15.03 7.96
CA ARG A 73 1.12 -16.24 7.99
C ARG A 73 -0.36 -15.91 7.87
N LEU A 74 -1.02 -16.54 6.92
CA LEU A 74 -2.48 -16.48 6.79
C LEU A 74 -3.08 -17.68 7.53
N ASP A 75 -3.91 -17.40 8.51
CA ASP A 75 -4.56 -18.40 9.35
C ASP A 75 -6.07 -18.14 9.32
N GLY A 76 -6.77 -18.85 8.45
CA GLY A 76 -8.19 -18.62 8.21
C GLY A 76 -8.42 -17.20 7.67
N ASP A 77 -9.10 -16.38 8.46
CA ASP A 77 -9.39 -14.98 8.13
C ASP A 77 -8.44 -13.98 8.77
N ARG A 78 -7.31 -14.45 9.32
CA ARG A 78 -6.33 -13.62 10.02
C ARG A 78 -4.98 -13.67 9.31
N LEU A 79 -4.46 -12.50 9.00
CA LEU A 79 -3.10 -12.36 8.47
C LEU A 79 -2.17 -11.86 9.58
N HIS A 80 -1.14 -12.64 9.87
CA HIS A 80 -0.11 -12.29 10.84
C HIS A 80 1.12 -11.76 10.12
N GLY A 81 1.74 -10.74 10.67
CA GLY A 81 2.97 -10.17 10.13
C GLY A 81 3.20 -8.77 10.66
N ARG A 82 4.45 -8.31 10.62
CA ARG A 82 4.80 -6.97 11.08
C ARG A 82 4.17 -5.93 10.15
N GLY A 83 3.39 -5.01 10.72
CA GLY A 83 2.72 -3.96 9.96
C GLY A 83 1.37 -4.37 9.36
N ALA A 84 0.89 -5.60 9.62
CA ALA A 84 -0.40 -6.05 9.08
C ALA A 84 -1.56 -5.15 9.52
N CYS A 85 -1.51 -4.65 10.74
CA CYS A 85 -2.50 -3.71 11.28
C CYS A 85 -2.02 -2.26 11.13
N ASP A 86 -0.79 -1.98 11.48
CA ASP A 86 -0.25 -0.60 11.55
C ASP A 86 0.96 -0.45 10.59
N ALA A 87 0.76 0.06 9.40
CA ALA A 87 -0.51 0.53 8.83
C ALA A 87 -0.72 -0.03 7.42
N LYS A 88 -0.12 -1.19 7.11
CA LYS A 88 -0.25 -1.81 5.77
C LYS A 88 -1.69 -2.24 5.48
N GLY A 89 -2.45 -2.58 6.52
CA GLY A 89 -3.88 -2.86 6.37
C GLY A 89 -4.65 -1.66 5.84
N ALA A 90 -4.38 -0.47 6.36
CA ALA A 90 -5.00 0.77 5.89
C ALA A 90 -4.59 1.09 4.45
N LEU A 91 -3.30 0.92 4.11
CA LEU A 91 -2.82 1.15 2.74
C LEU A 91 -3.45 0.18 1.75
N ALA A 92 -3.53 -1.10 2.09
CA ALA A 92 -4.17 -2.11 1.25
C ALA A 92 -5.64 -1.78 1.03
N ALA A 93 -6.35 -1.37 2.09
CA ALA A 93 -7.75 -0.99 1.98
C ALA A 93 -7.94 0.21 1.05
N ALA A 94 -7.07 1.21 1.13
CA ALA A 94 -7.12 2.38 0.26
C ALA A 94 -6.89 2.01 -1.20
N LEU A 95 -5.88 1.18 -1.48
CA LEU A 95 -5.59 0.73 -2.84
C LEU A 95 -6.76 -0.06 -3.45
N VAL A 96 -7.32 -0.98 -2.70
CA VAL A 96 -8.43 -1.81 -3.20
C VAL A 96 -9.70 -0.98 -3.38
N ALA A 97 -10.02 -0.08 -2.45
CA ALA A 97 -11.17 0.80 -2.57
C ALA A 97 -11.05 1.72 -3.79
N ALA A 98 -9.87 2.32 -3.99
CA ALA A 98 -9.62 3.17 -5.15
C ALA A 98 -9.68 2.39 -6.46
N HIS A 99 -9.15 1.18 -6.50
CA HIS A 99 -9.21 0.30 -7.66
C HIS A 99 -10.65 -0.03 -8.06
N ARG A 100 -11.54 -0.19 -7.08
CA ARG A 100 -12.95 -0.54 -7.30
C ARG A 100 -13.83 0.67 -7.61
N HIS A 101 -13.33 1.87 -7.40
CA HIS A 101 -14.10 3.09 -7.64
C HIS A 101 -14.20 3.35 -9.16
N ASP A 102 -15.39 3.59 -9.66
CA ASP A 102 -15.64 3.88 -11.08
C ASP A 102 -16.32 5.24 -11.30
N GLY A 103 -16.31 6.10 -10.29
CA GLY A 103 -16.87 7.45 -10.37
C GLY A 103 -15.88 8.48 -10.90
N PRO A 104 -16.28 9.75 -10.93
CA PRO A 104 -15.40 10.83 -11.39
C PRO A 104 -14.30 11.14 -10.38
N GLY A 105 -13.26 11.81 -10.86
CA GLY A 105 -12.20 12.34 -10.02
C GLY A 105 -10.96 11.46 -9.98
N GLU A 106 -9.97 11.96 -9.23
CA GLU A 106 -8.68 11.30 -9.04
C GLU A 106 -8.53 10.83 -7.60
N ILE A 107 -7.98 9.64 -7.40
CA ILE A 107 -7.61 9.14 -6.09
C ILE A 107 -6.11 8.93 -6.06
N VAL A 108 -5.46 9.47 -5.03
CA VAL A 108 -4.03 9.32 -4.79
C VAL A 108 -3.85 8.55 -3.50
N VAL A 109 -3.04 7.50 -3.53
CA VAL A 109 -2.67 6.73 -2.35
C VAL A 109 -1.17 6.87 -2.15
N VAL A 110 -0.77 7.30 -0.97
CA VAL A 110 0.64 7.53 -0.64
C VAL A 110 1.06 6.57 0.46
N GLY A 111 2.09 5.76 0.16
CA GLY A 111 2.81 4.98 1.16
C GLY A 111 4.02 5.79 1.62
N ALA A 112 3.88 6.48 2.74
CA ALA A 112 4.89 7.43 3.23
C ALA A 112 6.02 6.72 3.98
N VAL A 113 7.22 7.19 3.75
CA VAL A 113 8.41 6.75 4.48
C VAL A 113 8.73 7.66 5.66
#